data_216ef1ab79f1b6c1e9d05c24df9a22ae
#
_entry.id   216ef1ab79f1b6c1e9d05c24df9a22ae
#
_cell.length_a   1.000
_cell.length_b   1.000
_cell.length_c   1.000
_cell.angle_alpha   90.00
_cell.angle_beta   90.00
_cell.angle_gamma   90.00
#
_symmetry.space_group_name_H-M   'P 1'
#
loop_
_entity.id
_entity.type
_entity.pdbx_description
1 polymer ?
#
loop_
_entity_poly.entity_id
_entity_poly.type
_entity_poly.pdbx_seq_one_letter_code
_entity_poly.pdbx_strand_id
1 'polypeptide(L)'
;MGQGKELSRIGGGGSGGAATKGSGETKLETDRRRIRRSIYELSERIEILKKERDLRRERRKKSGIKTVAIVGYTNAGKSTLMNLLTKAGVKAEDKLFATLDPVTRKIFVDIGKEYLLTDTVGFIDNLPHEFVDAFRSTLEEATYADLILHVADCSSKDLERQEKVVQEVLTSLGVTDTPIITVYNKADENAGFSTDEKNAVVISAKTGDGVNKLKEMIVEKLF
;
A
#
# COMPACT_ATOMS: atom_id res chain seq x y z
N MET A 1 32.53 81.46 32.33
CA MET A 1 32.73 80.52 33.45
C MET A 1 32.32 79.17 32.95
N GLY A 2 33.12 78.33 32.67
CA GLY A 2 34.21 77.63 33.29
C GLY A 2 34.00 76.18 32.88
N GLN A 3 34.94 75.70 32.16
CA GLN A 3 35.81 74.55 32.44
C GLN A 3 35.07 73.24 32.31
N GLY A 4 35.46 72.25 31.57
CA GLY A 4 36.79 71.88 31.19
C GLY A 4 36.95 70.37 31.44
N LYS A 5 37.61 69.75 30.51
CA LYS A 5 38.46 68.57 30.73
C LYS A 5 37.74 67.21 30.90
N GLU A 6 38.23 66.15 30.44
CA GLU A 6 39.45 65.68 29.73
C GLU A 6 39.23 64.22 29.36
N LEU A 7 39.50 63.86 28.20
CA LEU A 7 40.43 62.78 27.78
C LEU A 7 40.96 61.85 28.85
N SER A 8 40.75 60.59 28.65
CA SER A 8 41.86 59.62 28.69
C SER A 8 41.51 58.34 27.96
N ARG A 9 42.16 58.20 26.90
CA ARG A 9 42.89 57.00 26.40
C ARG A 9 43.22 55.96 27.46
N ILE A 10 42.93 54.71 27.09
CA ILE A 10 43.75 53.51 27.24
C ILE A 10 43.06 52.51 26.32
N GLY A 11 43.53 51.99 25.30
CA GLY A 11 44.86 51.40 25.02
C GLY A 11 44.89 49.93 25.39
N GLY A 12 44.89 49.08 24.41
CA GLY A 12 45.27 47.68 24.62
C GLY A 12 44.25 46.71 24.12
N GLY A 13 44.36 46.22 22.94
CA GLY A 13 45.11 45.06 22.67
C GLY A 13 44.29 43.78 22.80
N GLY A 14 44.18 43.06 21.74
CA GLY A 14 44.08 41.63 21.88
C GLY A 14 42.81 40.98 21.35
N SER A 15 42.89 40.63 20.09
CA SER A 15 42.83 39.21 19.76
C SER A 15 41.55 38.45 20.02
N GLY A 16 41.00 37.92 18.98
CA GLY A 16 40.14 36.76 19.07
C GLY A 16 38.67 37.06 18.82
N GLY A 17 38.37 37.38 17.58
CA GLY A 17 37.00 37.17 17.06
C GLY A 17 36.71 35.69 17.07
N ALA A 18 36.33 35.15 18.23
CA ALA A 18 35.57 33.92 18.28
C ALA A 18 34.24 34.22 17.61
N ALA A 19 34.15 33.86 16.33
CA ALA A 19 32.87 33.80 15.66
C ALA A 19 31.97 32.93 16.54
N THR A 20 31.09 33.57 17.31
CA THR A 20 30.00 32.89 17.97
C THR A 20 29.16 32.23 16.89
N LYS A 21 29.49 30.99 16.56
CA LYS A 21 28.56 30.11 15.84
C LYS A 21 27.26 30.19 16.58
N GLY A 22 26.27 30.85 16.01
CA GLY A 22 25.01 31.13 16.66
C GLY A 22 24.38 29.82 17.10
N SER A 23 23.74 29.81 18.27
CA SER A 23 23.03 28.67 18.83
C SER A 23 22.01 28.04 17.85
N GLY A 24 21.62 28.78 16.81
CA GLY A 24 20.76 28.31 15.73
C GLY A 24 21.46 27.36 14.75
N GLU A 25 22.74 27.59 14.41
CA GLU A 25 23.47 26.68 13.51
C GLU A 25 23.76 25.34 14.17
N THR A 26 24.10 25.34 15.46
CA THR A 26 24.32 24.09 16.21
C THR A 26 23.02 23.30 16.41
N LYS A 27 21.89 23.98 16.58
CA LYS A 27 20.58 23.36 16.70
C LYS A 27 20.17 22.69 15.37
N LEU A 28 20.30 23.42 14.25
CA LEU A 28 20.03 22.88 12.91
C LEU A 28 20.93 21.67 12.57
N GLU A 29 22.19 21.72 12.95
CA GLU A 29 23.11 20.61 12.70
C GLU A 29 22.75 19.38 13.56
N THR A 30 22.34 19.59 14.80
CA THR A 30 21.85 18.54 15.71
C THR A 30 20.57 17.90 15.17
N ASP A 31 19.62 18.72 14.70
CA ASP A 31 18.36 18.25 14.13
C ASP A 31 18.60 17.47 12.83
N ARG A 32 19.50 17.96 11.94
CA ARG A 32 19.91 17.21 10.75
C ARG A 32 20.54 15.86 11.09
N ARG A 33 21.36 15.80 12.12
CA ARG A 33 22.00 14.55 12.56
C ARG A 33 20.96 13.57 13.12
N ARG A 34 19.97 14.06 13.90
CA ARG A 34 18.83 13.27 14.35
C ARG A 34 18.02 12.69 13.20
N ILE A 35 17.65 13.54 12.24
CA ILE A 35 16.87 13.12 11.07
C ILE A 35 17.65 12.07 10.27
N ARG A 36 18.93 12.29 9.99
CA ARG A 36 19.76 11.31 9.28
C ARG A 36 19.84 9.98 10.01
N ARG A 37 19.98 10.01 11.33
CA ARG A 37 19.99 8.79 12.16
C ARG A 37 18.64 8.06 12.07
N SER A 38 17.53 8.77 12.20
CA SER A 38 16.20 8.19 12.06
C SER A 38 15.97 7.59 10.67
N ILE A 39 16.42 8.26 9.60
CA ILE A 39 16.36 7.73 8.23
C ILE A 39 17.17 6.44 8.14
N TYR A 40 18.39 6.41 8.68
CA TYR A 40 19.23 5.22 8.66
C TYR A 40 18.57 4.05 9.40
N GLU A 41 18.09 4.27 10.64
CA GLU A 41 17.40 3.27 11.44
C GLU A 41 16.14 2.72 10.77
N LEU A 42 15.36 3.60 10.11
CA LEU A 42 14.18 3.19 9.33
C LEU A 42 14.58 2.38 8.09
N SER A 43 15.64 2.77 7.40
CA SER A 43 16.15 2.03 6.24
C SER A 43 16.61 0.63 6.60
N GLU A 44 17.32 0.47 7.72
CA GLU A 44 17.72 -0.86 8.21
C GLU A 44 16.49 -1.74 8.55
N ARG A 45 15.47 -1.15 9.20
CA ARG A 45 14.22 -1.88 9.50
C ARG A 45 13.49 -2.33 8.24
N ILE A 46 13.45 -1.48 7.20
CA ILE A 46 12.86 -1.82 5.91
C ILE A 46 13.60 -3.01 5.28
N GLU A 47 14.93 -3.01 5.29
CA GLU A 47 15.72 -4.12 4.76
C GLU A 47 15.50 -5.44 5.52
N ILE A 48 15.36 -5.39 6.83
CA ILE A 48 15.03 -6.58 7.64
C ILE A 48 13.65 -7.10 7.26
N LEU A 49 12.65 -6.22 7.16
CA LEU A 49 11.29 -6.60 6.78
C LEU A 49 11.22 -7.19 5.36
N LYS A 50 12.00 -6.66 4.42
CA LYS A 50 12.12 -7.24 3.06
C LYS A 50 12.65 -8.67 3.12
N LYS A 51 13.74 -8.91 3.83
CA LYS A 51 14.32 -10.25 3.99
C LYS A 51 13.35 -11.23 4.63
N GLU A 52 12.61 -10.82 5.65
CA GLU A 52 11.60 -11.68 6.26
C GLU A 52 10.45 -12.02 5.29
N ARG A 53 10.02 -11.06 4.47
CA ARG A 53 9.00 -11.29 3.43
C ARG A 53 9.51 -12.28 2.39
N ASP A 54 10.73 -12.11 1.91
CA ASP A 54 11.33 -13.02 0.92
C ASP A 54 11.44 -14.44 1.46
N LEU A 55 11.85 -14.61 2.71
CA LEU A 55 11.88 -15.93 3.37
C LEU A 55 10.48 -16.57 3.48
N ARG A 56 9.45 -15.75 3.80
CA ARG A 56 8.06 -16.24 3.84
C ARG A 56 7.59 -16.65 2.44
N ARG A 57 7.95 -15.89 1.38
CA ARG A 57 7.64 -16.19 -0.02
C ARG A 57 8.29 -17.51 -0.47
N GLU A 58 9.57 -17.70 -0.17
CA GLU A 58 10.26 -18.96 -0.48
C GLU A 58 9.61 -20.17 0.20
N ARG A 59 9.20 -20.02 1.47
CA ARG A 59 8.46 -21.08 2.19
C ARG A 59 7.11 -21.37 1.53
N ARG A 60 6.36 -20.36 1.12
CA ARG A 60 5.09 -20.52 0.38
C ARG A 60 5.32 -21.26 -0.95
N LYS A 61 6.31 -20.84 -1.73
CA LYS A 61 6.69 -21.51 -2.99
C LYS A 61 7.03 -22.98 -2.79
N LYS A 62 7.77 -23.31 -1.73
CA LYS A 62 8.12 -24.70 -1.38
C LYS A 62 6.93 -25.51 -0.89
N SER A 63 5.95 -24.90 -0.25
CA SER A 63 4.73 -25.59 0.22
C SER A 63 3.71 -25.86 -0.88
N GLY A 64 3.87 -25.30 -2.08
CA GLY A 64 2.92 -25.44 -3.20
C GLY A 64 1.57 -24.75 -2.98
N ILE A 65 1.42 -23.99 -1.89
CA ILE A 65 0.16 -23.28 -1.59
C ILE A 65 0.00 -22.11 -2.56
N LYS A 66 -1.09 -22.10 -3.31
CA LYS A 66 -1.44 -21.03 -4.24
C LYS A 66 -1.76 -19.72 -3.52
N THR A 67 -1.46 -18.62 -4.16
CA THR A 67 -1.67 -17.27 -3.61
C THR A 67 -2.56 -16.42 -4.51
N VAL A 68 -3.52 -15.74 -3.90
CA VAL A 68 -4.46 -14.82 -4.56
C VAL A 68 -4.30 -13.45 -3.94
N ALA A 69 -4.05 -12.43 -4.75
CA ALA A 69 -3.98 -11.05 -4.29
C ALA A 69 -5.24 -10.28 -4.68
N ILE A 70 -5.80 -9.53 -3.74
CA ILE A 70 -6.90 -8.60 -4.02
C ILE A 70 -6.29 -7.23 -4.26
N VAL A 71 -6.54 -6.66 -5.43
CA VAL A 71 -6.11 -5.32 -5.82
C VAL A 71 -7.32 -4.50 -6.28
N GLY A 72 -7.18 -3.19 -6.31
CA GLY A 72 -8.25 -2.32 -6.81
C GLY A 72 -8.18 -0.94 -6.18
N TYR A 73 -8.98 -0.04 -6.71
CA TYR A 73 -9.03 1.33 -6.24
C TYR A 73 -9.48 1.42 -4.78
N THR A 74 -9.13 2.53 -4.08
CA THR A 74 -9.62 2.76 -2.71
C THR A 74 -11.15 2.76 -2.70
N ASN A 75 -11.74 2.22 -1.63
CA ASN A 75 -13.19 2.10 -1.46
C ASN A 75 -13.94 1.23 -2.50
N ALA A 76 -13.24 0.44 -3.32
CA ALA A 76 -13.90 -0.53 -4.20
C ALA A 76 -14.50 -1.75 -3.46
N GLY A 77 -14.28 -1.86 -2.14
CA GLY A 77 -14.83 -2.93 -1.31
C GLY A 77 -13.94 -4.16 -1.15
N LYS A 78 -12.60 -4.03 -1.35
CA LYS A 78 -11.63 -5.12 -1.21
C LYS A 78 -11.67 -5.81 0.14
N SER A 79 -11.60 -5.05 1.23
CA SER A 79 -11.62 -5.60 2.60
C SER A 79 -12.98 -6.20 2.96
N THR A 80 -14.08 -5.66 2.40
CA THR A 80 -15.42 -6.26 2.53
C THR A 80 -15.47 -7.61 1.84
N LEU A 81 -14.95 -7.70 0.61
CA LEU A 81 -14.86 -8.95 -0.12
C LEU A 81 -13.97 -9.96 0.60
N MET A 82 -12.81 -9.54 1.11
CA MET A 82 -11.93 -10.37 1.93
C MET A 82 -12.69 -10.98 3.12
N ASN A 83 -13.43 -10.17 3.87
CA ASN A 83 -14.22 -10.62 5.01
C ASN A 83 -15.27 -11.66 4.61
N LEU A 84 -15.95 -11.42 3.50
CA LEU A 84 -16.98 -12.32 3.01
C LEU A 84 -16.40 -13.68 2.57
N LEU A 85 -15.26 -13.66 1.89
CA LEU A 85 -14.59 -14.89 1.42
C LEU A 85 -13.98 -15.69 2.58
N THR A 86 -13.50 -15.02 3.63
CA THR A 86 -12.77 -15.65 4.74
C THR A 86 -13.63 -15.91 5.98
N LYS A 87 -14.85 -15.39 6.03
CA LYS A 87 -15.71 -15.33 7.22
C LYS A 87 -14.99 -14.68 8.43
N ALA A 88 -13.99 -13.85 8.17
CA ALA A 88 -13.20 -13.17 9.19
C ALA A 88 -13.72 -11.75 9.37
N GLY A 89 -13.93 -11.32 10.62
CA GLY A 89 -14.36 -9.96 10.96
C GLY A 89 -13.22 -8.94 10.90
N VAL A 90 -12.59 -8.77 9.75
CA VAL A 90 -11.61 -7.67 9.55
C VAL A 90 -12.39 -6.35 9.45
N LYS A 91 -11.95 -5.29 10.12
CA LYS A 91 -12.59 -3.98 10.04
C LYS A 91 -12.58 -3.48 8.58
N ALA A 92 -13.73 -3.56 7.93
CA ALA A 92 -13.96 -2.85 6.68
C ALA A 92 -14.42 -1.44 7.06
N GLU A 93 -13.61 -0.43 6.81
CA GLU A 93 -13.98 0.96 7.03
C GLU A 93 -14.15 1.65 5.67
N ASP A 94 -15.19 2.46 5.52
CA ASP A 94 -15.41 3.34 4.37
C ASP A 94 -14.45 4.55 4.43
N LYS A 95 -13.15 4.26 4.45
CA LYS A 95 -12.09 5.27 4.48
C LYS A 95 -11.04 4.96 3.43
N LEU A 96 -10.46 6.01 2.89
CA LEU A 96 -9.26 5.91 2.06
C LEU A 96 -8.17 5.20 2.87
N PHE A 97 -7.50 4.21 2.26
CA PHE A 97 -6.45 3.41 2.91
C PHE A 97 -6.90 2.67 4.18
N ALA A 98 -8.08 2.07 4.15
CA ALA A 98 -8.57 1.23 5.25
C ALA A 98 -7.59 0.06 5.57
N THR A 99 -6.86 -0.42 4.57
CA THR A 99 -5.81 -1.44 4.72
C THR A 99 -4.46 -0.82 4.41
N LEU A 100 -3.61 -0.66 5.41
CA LEU A 100 -2.22 -0.18 5.25
C LEU A 100 -1.22 -1.35 5.22
N ASP A 101 -1.47 -2.40 6.02
CA ASP A 101 -0.67 -3.61 6.04
C ASP A 101 -1.39 -4.75 5.31
N PRO A 102 -0.70 -5.53 4.46
CA PRO A 102 -1.31 -6.66 3.77
C PRO A 102 -1.84 -7.68 4.78
N VAL A 103 -3.11 -8.00 4.68
CA VAL A 103 -3.74 -9.03 5.50
C VAL A 103 -3.85 -10.30 4.69
N THR A 104 -3.17 -11.37 5.14
CA THR A 104 -3.22 -12.67 4.47
C THR A 104 -4.06 -13.65 5.28
N ARG A 105 -4.95 -14.37 4.61
CA ARG A 105 -5.81 -15.41 5.19
C ARG A 105 -5.77 -16.68 4.33
N LYS A 106 -5.80 -17.82 4.99
CA LYS A 106 -5.91 -19.12 4.35
C LYS A 106 -7.38 -19.45 4.08
N ILE A 107 -7.68 -19.88 2.87
CA ILE A 107 -9.01 -20.35 2.47
C ILE A 107 -8.91 -21.83 2.12
N PHE A 108 -9.79 -22.62 2.71
CA PHE A 108 -9.97 -24.02 2.40
C PHE A 108 -11.11 -24.16 1.40
N VAL A 109 -10.85 -24.81 0.29
CA VAL A 109 -11.85 -25.07 -0.76
C VAL A 109 -12.42 -26.46 -0.62
N ASP A 110 -11.53 -27.47 -0.56
CA ASP A 110 -11.85 -28.90 -0.47
C ASP A 110 -10.63 -29.64 0.08
N ILE A 111 -10.75 -30.97 0.28
CA ILE A 111 -9.67 -31.81 0.78
C ILE A 111 -8.41 -31.64 -0.11
N GLY A 112 -7.37 -31.09 0.47
CA GLY A 112 -6.08 -30.87 -0.20
C GLY A 112 -6.04 -29.62 -1.12
N LYS A 113 -7.12 -28.86 -1.24
CA LYS A 113 -7.15 -27.60 -1.99
C LYS A 113 -7.31 -26.40 -1.06
N GLU A 114 -6.23 -25.65 -0.94
CA GLU A 114 -6.20 -24.43 -0.13
C GLU A 114 -5.40 -23.34 -0.85
N TYR A 115 -5.76 -22.08 -0.60
CA TYR A 115 -4.99 -20.95 -1.10
C TYR A 115 -4.91 -19.84 -0.06
N LEU A 116 -3.92 -18.97 -0.21
CA LEU A 116 -3.77 -17.77 0.59
C LEU A 116 -4.42 -16.59 -0.16
N LEU A 117 -5.31 -15.89 0.51
CA LEU A 117 -5.90 -14.66 0.02
C LEU A 117 -5.28 -13.48 0.76
N THR A 118 -4.72 -12.52 0.01
CA THR A 118 -4.06 -11.34 0.57
C THR A 118 -4.80 -10.08 0.11
N ASP A 119 -5.29 -9.29 1.06
CA ASP A 119 -5.78 -7.93 0.81
C ASP A 119 -4.60 -6.97 0.72
N THR A 120 -4.61 -6.09 -0.28
CA THR A 120 -3.56 -5.10 -0.49
C THR A 120 -4.09 -3.68 -0.27
N VAL A 121 -3.17 -2.72 -0.22
CA VAL A 121 -3.52 -1.30 -0.16
C VAL A 121 -4.29 -0.89 -1.40
N GLY A 122 -5.32 -0.05 -1.23
CA GLY A 122 -6.09 0.49 -2.35
C GLY A 122 -5.32 1.54 -3.14
N PHE A 123 -5.46 1.52 -4.45
CA PHE A 123 -4.89 2.53 -5.35
C PHE A 123 -5.68 3.84 -5.27
N ILE A 124 -4.98 4.95 -5.49
CA ILE A 124 -5.56 6.29 -5.65
C ILE A 124 -4.96 6.97 -6.88
N ASP A 125 -5.67 7.97 -7.38
CA ASP A 125 -5.14 8.85 -8.43
C ASP A 125 -3.91 9.61 -7.95
N ASN A 126 -2.97 9.85 -8.87
CA ASN A 126 -1.79 10.68 -8.63
C ASN A 126 -1.04 10.32 -7.34
N LEU A 127 -0.81 9.01 -7.12
CA LEU A 127 0.02 8.58 -6.00
C LEU A 127 1.38 9.27 -6.13
N PRO A 128 1.78 10.17 -5.21
CA PRO A 128 3.10 10.79 -5.29
C PRO A 128 4.17 9.71 -5.37
N HIS A 129 5.21 9.92 -6.17
CA HIS A 129 6.28 8.94 -6.37
C HIS A 129 6.90 8.46 -5.04
N GLU A 130 6.97 9.35 -4.06
CA GLU A 130 7.44 9.03 -2.70
C GLU A 130 6.57 7.98 -2.00
N PHE A 131 5.25 7.98 -2.25
CA PHE A 131 4.33 6.98 -1.71
C PHE A 131 4.33 5.68 -2.53
N VAL A 132 4.63 5.74 -3.82
CA VAL A 132 4.77 4.52 -4.64
C VAL A 132 5.85 3.61 -4.05
N ASP A 133 6.99 4.15 -3.64
CA ASP A 133 8.06 3.37 -3.02
C ASP A 133 7.65 2.82 -1.63
N ALA A 134 6.91 3.60 -0.83
CA ALA A 134 6.39 3.15 0.45
C ALA A 134 5.35 2.02 0.29
N PHE A 135 4.44 2.13 -0.67
CA PHE A 135 3.43 1.11 -0.96
C PHE A 135 3.92 -0.03 -1.84
N ARG A 136 5.03 0.15 -2.56
CA ARG A 136 5.63 -0.88 -3.41
C ARG A 136 5.77 -2.21 -2.67
N SER A 137 6.21 -2.16 -1.42
CA SER A 137 6.39 -3.35 -0.60
C SER A 137 5.08 -4.10 -0.27
N THR A 138 3.94 -3.40 -0.22
CA THR A 138 2.61 -4.01 -0.01
C THR A 138 1.99 -4.48 -1.32
N LEU A 139 2.28 -3.76 -2.42
CA LEU A 139 1.84 -4.10 -3.76
C LEU A 139 2.67 -5.23 -4.40
N GLU A 140 3.90 -5.43 -3.94
CA GLU A 140 4.73 -6.57 -4.34
C GLU A 140 4.06 -7.92 -4.06
N GLU A 141 3.12 -8.02 -3.10
CA GLU A 141 2.34 -9.27 -2.93
C GLU A 141 1.52 -9.61 -4.18
N ALA A 142 1.09 -8.63 -4.97
CA ALA A 142 0.42 -8.86 -6.25
C ALA A 142 1.35 -9.44 -7.32
N THR A 143 2.65 -9.04 -7.33
CA THR A 143 3.62 -9.53 -8.32
C THR A 143 3.97 -11.01 -8.14
N TYR A 144 3.74 -11.56 -6.96
CA TYR A 144 4.03 -12.95 -6.62
C TYR A 144 2.77 -13.82 -6.50
N ALA A 145 1.60 -13.24 -6.78
CA ALA A 145 0.35 -13.98 -6.74
C ALA A 145 0.21 -14.92 -7.94
N ASP A 146 -0.40 -16.07 -7.72
CA ASP A 146 -0.78 -17.00 -8.80
C ASP A 146 -2.06 -16.54 -9.51
N LEU A 147 -2.85 -15.68 -8.87
CA LEU A 147 -4.08 -15.08 -9.39
C LEU A 147 -4.30 -13.71 -8.76
N ILE A 148 -4.78 -12.75 -9.54
CA ILE A 148 -5.18 -11.43 -9.06
C ILE A 148 -6.69 -11.27 -9.16
N LEU A 149 -7.30 -10.78 -8.09
CA LEU A 149 -8.68 -10.30 -8.07
C LEU A 149 -8.66 -8.77 -8.15
N HIS A 150 -8.96 -8.23 -9.32
CA HIS A 150 -9.10 -6.79 -9.51
C HIS A 150 -10.53 -6.37 -9.13
N VAL A 151 -10.69 -5.75 -7.97
CA VAL A 151 -11.99 -5.29 -7.47
C VAL A 151 -12.23 -3.86 -7.93
N ALA A 152 -13.30 -3.67 -8.71
CA ALA A 152 -13.75 -2.40 -9.24
C ALA A 152 -15.16 -2.08 -8.72
N ASP A 153 -15.45 -0.81 -8.47
CA ASP A 153 -16.75 -0.33 -8.01
C ASP A 153 -17.63 -0.04 -9.23
N CYS A 154 -18.58 -0.93 -9.55
CA CYS A 154 -19.45 -0.76 -10.70
C CYS A 154 -20.49 0.37 -10.56
N SER A 155 -20.64 0.95 -9.37
CA SER A 155 -21.47 2.12 -9.13
C SER A 155 -20.74 3.44 -9.37
N SER A 156 -19.40 3.40 -9.50
CA SER A 156 -18.58 4.60 -9.69
C SER A 156 -18.77 5.21 -11.08
N LYS A 157 -18.92 6.52 -11.13
CA LYS A 157 -18.94 7.29 -12.40
C LYS A 157 -17.56 7.31 -13.10
N ASP A 158 -16.50 7.08 -12.34
CA ASP A 158 -15.11 7.10 -12.79
C ASP A 158 -14.53 5.68 -12.98
N LEU A 159 -15.39 4.66 -13.17
CA LEU A 159 -15.00 3.25 -13.25
C LEU A 159 -13.85 3.03 -14.23
N GLU A 160 -14.00 3.43 -15.49
CA GLU A 160 -12.98 3.25 -16.55
C GLU A 160 -11.64 3.90 -16.20
N ARG A 161 -11.68 5.09 -15.58
CA ARG A 161 -10.47 5.78 -15.11
C ARG A 161 -9.80 5.01 -13.99
N GLN A 162 -10.57 4.52 -13.02
CA GLN A 162 -10.06 3.74 -11.90
C GLN A 162 -9.44 2.42 -12.36
N GLU A 163 -10.05 1.73 -13.28
CA GLU A 163 -9.51 0.51 -13.90
C GLU A 163 -8.18 0.79 -14.60
N LYS A 164 -8.11 1.87 -15.38
CA LYS A 164 -6.89 2.28 -16.06
C LYS A 164 -5.74 2.54 -15.09
N VAL A 165 -5.98 3.24 -13.99
CA VAL A 165 -4.99 3.49 -12.94
C VAL A 165 -4.48 2.18 -12.35
N VAL A 166 -5.37 1.23 -12.04
CA VAL A 166 -4.99 -0.08 -11.52
C VAL A 166 -4.12 -0.83 -12.52
N GLN A 167 -4.51 -0.84 -13.80
CA GLN A 167 -3.76 -1.49 -14.87
C GLN A 167 -2.35 -0.89 -15.05
N GLU A 168 -2.23 0.43 -15.05
CA GLU A 168 -0.95 1.13 -15.15
C GLU A 168 -0.03 0.77 -13.97
N VAL A 169 -0.56 0.73 -12.76
CA VAL A 169 0.22 0.34 -11.57
C VAL A 169 0.65 -1.12 -11.65
N LEU A 170 -0.24 -2.06 -11.97
CA LEU A 170 0.12 -3.47 -12.13
C LEU A 170 1.21 -3.66 -13.19
N THR A 171 1.09 -2.96 -14.32
CA THR A 171 2.12 -2.97 -15.37
C THR A 171 3.46 -2.43 -14.87
N SER A 172 3.45 -1.33 -14.12
CA SER A 172 4.67 -0.73 -13.54
C SER A 172 5.36 -1.63 -12.53
N LEU A 173 4.60 -2.51 -11.88
CA LEU A 173 5.10 -3.53 -10.96
C LEU A 173 5.62 -4.79 -11.68
N GLY A 174 5.50 -4.86 -13.00
CA GLY A 174 5.94 -6.01 -13.80
C GLY A 174 4.96 -7.19 -13.77
N VAL A 175 3.70 -6.96 -13.45
CA VAL A 175 2.64 -7.98 -13.52
C VAL A 175 2.17 -8.08 -14.96
N THR A 176 2.68 -9.06 -15.73
CA THR A 176 2.37 -9.24 -17.16
C THR A 176 1.66 -10.55 -17.44
N ASP A 177 2.03 -11.62 -16.74
CA ASP A 177 1.58 -12.99 -17.06
C ASP A 177 0.61 -13.57 -16.02
N THR A 178 0.42 -12.89 -14.90
CA THR A 178 -0.48 -13.37 -13.84
C THR A 178 -1.93 -13.26 -14.30
N PRO A 179 -2.74 -14.34 -14.23
CA PRO A 179 -4.15 -14.27 -14.56
C PRO A 179 -4.90 -13.28 -13.65
N ILE A 180 -5.81 -12.52 -14.23
CA ILE A 180 -6.62 -11.53 -13.52
C ILE A 180 -8.10 -11.89 -13.69
N ILE A 181 -8.85 -11.85 -12.59
CA ILE A 181 -10.31 -11.84 -12.57
C ILE A 181 -10.77 -10.44 -12.18
N THR A 182 -11.54 -9.77 -13.04
CA THR A 182 -12.16 -8.49 -12.71
C THR A 182 -13.44 -8.75 -11.91
N VAL A 183 -13.52 -8.15 -10.74
CA VAL A 183 -14.63 -8.30 -9.80
C VAL A 183 -15.36 -6.97 -9.71
N TYR A 184 -16.45 -6.82 -10.47
CA TYR A 184 -17.31 -5.65 -10.41
C TYR A 184 -18.18 -5.73 -9.17
N ASN A 185 -17.80 -4.99 -8.15
CA ASN A 185 -18.46 -4.99 -6.85
C ASN A 185 -19.48 -3.85 -6.73
N LYS A 186 -20.30 -3.90 -5.68
CA LYS A 186 -21.40 -2.97 -5.38
C LYS A 186 -22.56 -3.02 -6.37
N ALA A 187 -22.85 -4.19 -6.92
CA ALA A 187 -24.00 -4.40 -7.78
C ALA A 187 -25.34 -4.04 -7.15
N ASP A 188 -25.41 -4.05 -5.80
CA ASP A 188 -26.57 -3.57 -5.02
C ASP A 188 -26.82 -2.06 -5.21
N GLU A 189 -25.81 -1.28 -5.58
CA GLU A 189 -25.90 0.16 -5.86
C GLU A 189 -26.10 0.46 -7.36
N ASN A 190 -25.88 -0.52 -8.26
CA ASN A 190 -26.07 -0.43 -9.70
C ASN A 190 -26.67 -1.71 -10.29
N ALA A 191 -27.94 -1.96 -10.03
CA ALA A 191 -28.66 -3.18 -10.43
C ALA A 191 -28.70 -3.43 -11.95
N GLY A 192 -28.43 -2.43 -12.80
CA GLY A 192 -28.40 -2.56 -14.26
C GLY A 192 -27.02 -2.89 -14.83
N PHE A 193 -25.99 -3.00 -14.01
CA PHE A 193 -24.64 -3.27 -14.49
C PHE A 193 -24.46 -4.73 -14.91
N SER A 194 -23.94 -4.94 -16.11
CA SER A 194 -23.59 -6.26 -16.64
C SER A 194 -22.28 -6.19 -17.40
N THR A 195 -21.62 -7.32 -17.57
CA THR A 195 -20.38 -7.44 -18.35
C THR A 195 -20.38 -8.72 -19.15
N ASP A 196 -19.84 -8.65 -20.37
CA ASP A 196 -19.64 -9.81 -21.27
C ASP A 196 -18.19 -10.34 -21.22
N GLU A 197 -17.35 -9.78 -20.35
CA GLU A 197 -15.96 -10.18 -20.19
C GLU A 197 -15.85 -11.59 -19.59
N LYS A 198 -15.11 -12.48 -20.28
CA LYS A 198 -14.94 -13.89 -19.85
C LYS A 198 -14.29 -14.06 -18.47
N ASN A 199 -13.37 -13.15 -18.12
CA ASN A 199 -12.65 -13.19 -16.84
C ASN A 199 -13.20 -12.15 -15.87
N ALA A 200 -14.50 -11.86 -15.91
CA ALA A 200 -15.13 -10.91 -15.03
C ALA A 200 -16.38 -11.50 -14.38
N VAL A 201 -16.70 -10.98 -13.20
CA VAL A 201 -17.89 -11.33 -12.45
C VAL A 201 -18.46 -10.11 -11.74
N VAL A 202 -19.78 -9.98 -11.76
CA VAL A 202 -20.51 -8.93 -11.05
C VAL A 202 -20.97 -9.48 -9.70
N ILE A 203 -20.67 -8.76 -8.61
CA ILE A 203 -20.99 -9.17 -7.25
C ILE A 203 -21.50 -8.00 -6.41
N SER A 204 -22.14 -8.33 -5.30
CA SER A 204 -22.25 -7.44 -4.15
C SER A 204 -21.59 -8.08 -2.94
N ALA A 205 -20.45 -7.54 -2.52
CA ALA A 205 -19.79 -8.00 -1.30
C ALA A 205 -20.61 -7.70 -0.03
N LYS A 206 -21.58 -6.80 -0.12
CA LYS A 206 -22.51 -6.44 0.96
C LYS A 206 -23.63 -7.46 1.12
N THR A 207 -24.26 -7.90 0.03
CA THR A 207 -25.38 -8.86 0.06
C THR A 207 -24.93 -10.31 -0.10
N GLY A 208 -23.76 -10.54 -0.69
CA GLY A 208 -23.24 -11.87 -1.03
C GLY A 208 -23.61 -12.35 -2.43
N ASP A 209 -24.36 -11.54 -3.20
CA ASP A 209 -24.76 -11.91 -4.55
C ASP A 209 -23.53 -12.06 -5.47
N GLY A 210 -23.57 -13.07 -6.36
CA GLY A 210 -22.50 -13.36 -7.32
C GLY A 210 -21.24 -13.98 -6.72
N VAL A 211 -21.07 -14.04 -5.39
CA VAL A 211 -19.85 -14.49 -4.71
C VAL A 211 -19.57 -15.99 -4.95
N ASN A 212 -20.60 -16.82 -5.07
CA ASN A 212 -20.40 -18.25 -5.36
C ASN A 212 -19.75 -18.43 -6.74
N LYS A 213 -20.21 -17.68 -7.76
CA LYS A 213 -19.60 -17.69 -9.10
C LYS A 213 -18.13 -17.23 -9.04
N LEU A 214 -17.81 -16.20 -8.25
CA LEU A 214 -16.44 -15.77 -8.04
C LEU A 214 -15.57 -16.90 -7.44
N LYS A 215 -16.08 -17.62 -6.44
CA LYS A 215 -15.34 -18.76 -5.82
C LYS A 215 -15.07 -19.86 -6.83
N GLU A 216 -16.03 -20.21 -7.67
CA GLU A 216 -15.87 -21.18 -8.75
C GLU A 216 -14.79 -20.74 -9.73
N MET A 217 -14.82 -19.48 -10.20
CA MET A 217 -13.80 -18.93 -11.10
C MET A 217 -12.39 -18.93 -10.46
N ILE A 218 -12.28 -18.62 -9.18
CA ILE A 218 -10.98 -18.68 -8.46
C ILE A 218 -10.44 -20.12 -8.46
N VAL A 219 -11.27 -21.10 -8.16
CA VAL A 219 -10.88 -22.51 -8.12
C VAL A 219 -10.47 -23.00 -9.50
N GLU A 220 -11.24 -22.66 -10.55
CA GLU A 220 -10.93 -23.03 -11.94
C GLU A 220 -9.59 -22.45 -12.41
N LYS A 221 -9.24 -21.23 -11.99
CA LYS A 221 -7.99 -20.59 -12.39
C LYS A 221 -6.77 -21.08 -11.61
N LEU A 222 -6.96 -21.59 -10.39
CA LEU A 222 -5.86 -22.00 -9.52
C LEU A 222 -5.54 -23.50 -9.63
N PHE A 223 -6.54 -24.32 -9.92
CA PHE A 223 -6.46 -25.80 -9.83
C PHE A 223 -6.97 -26.50 -11.09
#